data_525eccf4c629ce6e933f8fe1e9c774c5
#
_entry.id   525eccf4c629ce6e933f8fe1e9c774c5
#
_cell.length_a   1.000
_cell.length_b   1.000
_cell.length_c   1.000
_cell.angle_alpha   90.00
_cell.angle_beta   90.00
_cell.angle_gamma   90.00
#
_symmetry.space_group_name_H-M   'P 1'
#
loop_
_entity.id
_entity.type
_entity.pdbx_description
1 polymer ?
#
loop_
_entity_poly.entity_id
_entity_poly.type
_entity_poly.pdbx_seq_one_letter_code
_entity_poly.pdbx_strand_id
1 'polypeptide(L)'
;ASGDKNTEENENSLEQRYLRLHKLLKNNSYKTVDRNASIQLINHGSPSNPNWEITHSYSLENDLVGGLITYLSDPDLVPPDETLGVYLKTLQEMDVQQMSNYLGLDSILNTSDPAKNAIASALMEQFHSCFNYKITDTSVSGYLAEVQADLTTFDSDSILSQYEEELNTYLASADAVIDGSQKRYNKSHELLLDSIKNNTTTTTANATFHLTNDGVSWKLEDAGTELGNAIFGTLTASPVPEDAAGDENASDSDDNE
;
A
#
# COMPACT_ATOMS: atom_id res chain seq x y z
N ALA A 1 -47.90 5.68 -30.93
CA ALA A 1 -47.05 4.52 -30.68
C ALA A 1 -46.01 4.91 -29.63
N SER A 2 -46.40 4.86 -28.39
CA SER A 2 -45.55 5.14 -27.21
C SER A 2 -45.76 3.95 -26.27
N GLY A 3 -45.13 2.88 -26.54
CA GLY A 3 -45.15 1.68 -25.71
C GLY A 3 -43.98 0.82 -26.06
N ASP A 4 -43.13 0.57 -25.12
CA ASP A 4 -42.15 -0.52 -25.02
C ASP A 4 -40.74 -0.17 -24.53
N LYS A 5 -40.48 1.05 -24.04
CA LYS A 5 -39.21 1.26 -23.29
C LYS A 5 -39.28 0.88 -21.82
N ASN A 6 -40.46 0.77 -21.25
CA ASN A 6 -40.65 0.48 -19.82
C ASN A 6 -40.61 -1.01 -19.44
N THR A 7 -40.67 -1.91 -20.41
CA THR A 7 -40.71 -3.37 -20.14
C THR A 7 -39.33 -3.99 -20.07
N GLU A 8 -38.37 -3.50 -20.85
CA GLU A 8 -36.98 -4.00 -20.82
C GLU A 8 -36.20 -3.50 -19.60
N GLU A 9 -36.46 -2.26 -19.18
CA GLU A 9 -35.87 -1.71 -17.93
C GLU A 9 -36.34 -2.46 -16.68
N ASN A 10 -37.61 -2.96 -16.70
CA ASN A 10 -38.16 -3.69 -15.55
C ASN A 10 -37.71 -5.16 -15.49
N GLU A 11 -37.34 -5.77 -16.61
CA GLU A 11 -36.88 -7.16 -16.64
C GLU A 11 -35.45 -7.34 -16.10
N ASN A 12 -34.67 -6.29 -16.04
CA ASN A 12 -33.27 -6.29 -15.62
C ASN A 12 -33.05 -5.66 -14.25
N SER A 13 -34.11 -5.29 -13.54
CA SER A 13 -34.00 -4.74 -12.20
C SER A 13 -33.34 -5.76 -11.24
N LEU A 14 -32.63 -5.27 -10.23
CA LEU A 14 -31.99 -6.07 -9.20
C LEU A 14 -32.98 -7.05 -8.54
N GLU A 15 -34.22 -6.60 -8.30
CA GLU A 15 -35.29 -7.42 -7.75
C GLU A 15 -35.62 -8.62 -8.66
N GLN A 16 -35.71 -8.43 -9.98
CA GLN A 16 -35.96 -9.50 -10.93
C GLN A 16 -34.80 -10.49 -11.01
N ARG A 17 -33.57 -10.03 -10.86
CA ARG A 17 -32.37 -10.89 -10.77
C ARG A 17 -32.43 -11.77 -9.53
N TYR A 18 -32.78 -11.23 -8.36
CA TYR A 18 -32.97 -11.99 -7.13
C TYR A 18 -34.08 -13.03 -7.25
N LEU A 19 -35.22 -12.68 -7.84
CA LEU A 19 -36.33 -13.60 -8.05
C LEU A 19 -35.97 -14.76 -8.99
N ARG A 20 -35.27 -14.49 -10.08
CA ARG A 20 -34.74 -15.52 -10.99
C ARG A 20 -33.75 -16.45 -10.26
N LEU A 21 -32.81 -15.90 -9.54
CA LEU A 21 -31.84 -16.68 -8.77
C LEU A 21 -32.54 -17.55 -7.72
N HIS A 22 -33.47 -17.00 -6.95
CA HIS A 22 -34.26 -17.75 -5.97
C HIS A 22 -34.95 -18.93 -6.61
N LYS A 23 -35.58 -18.75 -7.78
CA LYS A 23 -36.25 -19.80 -8.52
C LYS A 23 -35.30 -20.90 -9.00
N LEU A 24 -34.09 -20.53 -9.48
CA LEU A 24 -33.06 -21.47 -9.91
C LEU A 24 -32.56 -22.31 -8.75
N LEU A 25 -32.22 -21.67 -7.61
CA LEU A 25 -31.73 -22.34 -6.42
C LEU A 25 -32.80 -23.30 -5.84
N LYS A 26 -34.04 -22.88 -5.80
CA LYS A 26 -35.16 -23.71 -5.32
C LYS A 26 -35.40 -24.96 -6.17
N ASN A 27 -35.14 -24.90 -7.45
CA ASN A 27 -35.34 -26.02 -8.37
C ASN A 27 -34.17 -27.02 -8.39
N ASN A 28 -33.06 -26.75 -7.65
CA ASN A 28 -31.85 -27.58 -7.62
C ASN A 28 -31.30 -27.97 -9.01
N SER A 29 -31.52 -27.10 -10.01
CA SER A 29 -31.18 -27.37 -11.42
C SER A 29 -29.89 -26.65 -11.82
N TYR A 30 -28.84 -26.79 -11.02
CA TYR A 30 -27.53 -26.18 -11.27
C TYR A 30 -26.42 -27.23 -11.33
N LYS A 31 -25.37 -26.90 -12.09
CA LYS A 31 -24.14 -27.72 -12.18
C LYS A 31 -23.13 -27.23 -11.16
N THR A 32 -22.40 -28.17 -10.57
CA THR A 32 -21.21 -27.84 -9.77
C THR A 32 -20.02 -27.61 -10.70
N VAL A 33 -19.14 -26.71 -10.32
CA VAL A 33 -17.87 -26.45 -10.98
C VAL A 33 -16.77 -26.40 -9.93
N ASP A 34 -15.60 -26.94 -10.29
CA ASP A 34 -14.40 -26.82 -9.46
C ASP A 34 -13.64 -25.55 -9.84
N ARG A 35 -13.19 -24.81 -8.82
CA ARG A 35 -12.37 -23.62 -9.00
C ARG A 35 -11.17 -23.67 -8.08
N ASN A 36 -10.06 -23.11 -8.55
CA ASN A 36 -8.89 -22.88 -7.73
C ASN A 36 -9.03 -21.50 -7.06
N ALA A 37 -8.85 -21.47 -5.74
CA ALA A 37 -8.85 -20.22 -4.98
C ALA A 37 -7.51 -20.08 -4.26
N SER A 38 -7.02 -18.85 -4.19
CA SER A 38 -5.85 -18.47 -3.40
C SER A 38 -6.31 -17.80 -2.12
N ILE A 39 -5.76 -18.24 -1.00
CA ILE A 39 -6.07 -17.68 0.32
C ILE A 39 -4.78 -17.06 0.86
N GLN A 40 -4.85 -15.79 1.22
CA GLN A 40 -3.75 -15.09 1.88
C GLN A 40 -3.86 -15.25 3.40
N LEU A 41 -2.71 -15.48 4.02
CA LEU A 41 -2.59 -15.63 5.46
C LEU A 41 -1.55 -14.64 5.97
N ILE A 42 -1.89 -13.94 7.05
CA ILE A 42 -0.95 -13.06 7.77
C ILE A 42 -0.52 -13.76 9.06
N ASN A 43 0.78 -13.75 9.32
CA ASN A 43 1.31 -14.25 10.59
C ASN A 43 1.48 -13.09 11.57
N HIS A 44 0.65 -13.04 12.60
CA HIS A 44 0.74 -12.08 13.70
C HIS A 44 1.65 -12.54 14.85
N GLY A 45 2.23 -13.73 14.73
CA GLY A 45 3.13 -14.31 15.73
C GLY A 45 4.60 -14.22 15.32
N SER A 46 5.47 -14.81 16.15
CA SER A 46 6.89 -14.95 15.83
C SER A 46 7.14 -16.21 14.97
N PRO A 47 8.30 -16.33 14.30
CA PRO A 47 8.67 -17.54 13.56
C PRO A 47 8.64 -18.82 14.41
N SER A 48 8.91 -18.72 15.71
CA SER A 48 8.90 -19.84 16.65
C SER A 48 7.53 -20.13 17.27
N ASN A 49 6.59 -19.18 17.18
CA ASN A 49 5.21 -19.31 17.65
C ASN A 49 4.27 -18.57 16.69
N PRO A 50 4.02 -19.15 15.51
CA PRO A 50 3.22 -18.49 14.48
C PRO A 50 1.74 -18.43 14.89
N ASN A 51 1.12 -17.28 14.58
CA ASN A 51 -0.32 -17.06 14.72
C ASN A 51 -0.87 -16.61 13.36
N TRP A 52 -1.37 -17.56 12.58
CA TRP A 52 -1.86 -17.33 11.23
C TRP A 52 -3.33 -16.92 11.24
N GLU A 53 -3.63 -15.83 10.59
CA GLU A 53 -4.99 -15.33 10.35
C GLU A 53 -5.26 -15.31 8.84
N ILE A 54 -6.46 -15.74 8.43
CA ILE A 54 -6.91 -15.62 7.04
C ILE A 54 -7.36 -14.18 6.82
N THR A 55 -6.76 -13.51 5.84
CA THR A 55 -7.21 -12.19 5.43
C THR A 55 -8.56 -12.28 4.72
N HIS A 56 -9.38 -11.26 4.90
CA HIS A 56 -10.64 -11.15 4.17
C HIS A 56 -10.36 -11.08 2.66
N SER A 57 -10.99 -11.95 1.89
CA SER A 57 -10.81 -12.03 0.45
C SER A 57 -12.16 -12.04 -0.26
N TYR A 58 -12.53 -10.93 -0.87
CA TYR A 58 -13.75 -10.82 -1.69
C TYR A 58 -13.71 -11.78 -2.89
N SER A 59 -12.54 -12.03 -3.45
CA SER A 59 -12.31 -12.97 -4.53
C SER A 59 -12.73 -14.38 -4.12
N LEU A 60 -12.26 -14.86 -2.97
CA LEU A 60 -12.62 -16.16 -2.43
C LEU A 60 -14.14 -16.26 -2.17
N GLU A 61 -14.73 -15.23 -1.56
CA GLU A 61 -16.16 -15.18 -1.26
C GLU A 61 -17.00 -15.28 -2.52
N ASN A 62 -16.65 -14.54 -3.58
CA ASN A 62 -17.34 -14.59 -4.84
C ASN A 62 -17.18 -15.94 -5.54
N ASP A 63 -16.01 -16.58 -5.47
CA ASP A 63 -15.77 -17.92 -6.02
C ASP A 63 -16.59 -18.98 -5.27
N LEU A 64 -16.72 -18.88 -3.95
CA LEU A 64 -17.56 -19.78 -3.15
C LEU A 64 -19.04 -19.73 -3.55
N VAL A 65 -19.53 -18.56 -3.96
CA VAL A 65 -20.91 -18.40 -4.43
C VAL A 65 -21.05 -18.52 -5.96
N GLY A 66 -20.00 -18.99 -6.65
CA GLY A 66 -20.02 -19.27 -8.09
C GLY A 66 -20.17 -18.06 -9.00
N GLY A 67 -19.69 -16.90 -8.56
CA GLY A 67 -19.75 -15.65 -9.34
C GLY A 67 -21.11 -14.95 -9.29
N LEU A 68 -22.00 -15.35 -8.38
CA LEU A 68 -23.33 -14.75 -8.24
C LEU A 68 -23.28 -13.27 -7.83
N ILE A 69 -22.21 -12.82 -7.18
CA ILE A 69 -22.03 -11.42 -6.80
C ILE A 69 -22.09 -10.51 -8.04
N THR A 70 -21.38 -10.86 -9.11
CA THR A 70 -21.45 -10.10 -10.37
C THR A 70 -22.85 -10.08 -10.98
N TYR A 71 -23.57 -11.20 -10.92
CA TYR A 71 -24.94 -11.28 -11.44
C TYR A 71 -25.91 -10.42 -10.64
N LEU A 72 -25.69 -10.27 -9.34
CA LEU A 72 -26.54 -9.51 -8.42
C LEU A 72 -26.04 -8.06 -8.22
N SER A 73 -24.94 -7.68 -8.84
CA SER A 73 -24.40 -6.32 -8.75
C SER A 73 -25.41 -5.27 -9.19
N ASP A 74 -25.36 -4.13 -8.52
CA ASP A 74 -26.12 -2.95 -8.91
C ASP A 74 -25.69 -2.52 -10.33
N PRO A 75 -26.63 -2.30 -11.26
CA PRO A 75 -26.30 -1.82 -12.60
C PRO A 75 -25.72 -0.39 -12.61
N ASP A 76 -26.01 0.39 -11.57
CA ASP A 76 -25.53 1.76 -11.40
C ASP A 76 -24.25 1.85 -10.54
N LEU A 77 -23.53 0.73 -10.42
CA LEU A 77 -22.29 0.66 -9.67
C LEU A 77 -21.24 1.65 -10.20
N VAL A 78 -20.65 2.43 -9.31
CA VAL A 78 -19.54 3.34 -9.66
C VAL A 78 -18.42 2.54 -10.32
N PRO A 79 -17.91 2.94 -11.49
CA PRO A 79 -16.83 2.23 -12.18
C PRO A 79 -15.56 2.08 -11.36
N PRO A 80 -14.72 1.05 -11.62
CA PRO A 80 -13.53 0.80 -10.82
C PRO A 80 -12.47 1.91 -10.91
N ASP A 81 -12.34 2.56 -12.06
CA ASP A 81 -11.47 3.71 -12.26
C ASP A 81 -11.93 4.93 -11.45
N GLU A 82 -13.23 5.21 -11.43
CA GLU A 82 -13.78 6.27 -10.59
C GLU A 82 -13.61 5.93 -9.10
N THR A 83 -13.78 4.66 -8.73
CA THR A 83 -13.56 4.21 -7.35
C THR A 83 -12.10 4.43 -6.92
N LEU A 84 -11.13 4.02 -7.74
CA LEU A 84 -9.71 4.29 -7.49
C LEU A 84 -9.43 5.80 -7.48
N GLY A 85 -10.04 6.55 -8.40
CA GLY A 85 -9.91 8.00 -8.47
C GLY A 85 -10.34 8.70 -7.19
N VAL A 86 -11.47 8.29 -6.59
CA VAL A 86 -11.92 8.80 -5.29
C VAL A 86 -10.92 8.47 -4.18
N TYR A 87 -10.38 7.24 -4.18
CA TYR A 87 -9.38 6.81 -3.21
C TYR A 87 -8.09 7.67 -3.29
N LEU A 88 -7.50 7.78 -4.47
CA LEU A 88 -6.26 8.53 -4.69
C LEU A 88 -6.45 10.04 -4.46
N LYS A 89 -7.61 10.58 -4.84
CA LYS A 89 -7.97 11.96 -4.56
C LYS A 89 -8.12 12.22 -3.07
N THR A 90 -8.76 11.32 -2.35
CA THR A 90 -8.90 11.43 -0.90
C THR A 90 -7.53 11.45 -0.23
N LEU A 91 -6.60 10.57 -0.67
CA LEU A 91 -5.23 10.57 -0.20
C LEU A 91 -4.51 11.90 -0.49
N GLN A 92 -4.69 12.46 -1.67
CA GLN A 92 -4.09 13.74 -2.06
C GLN A 92 -4.61 14.93 -1.24
N GLU A 93 -5.88 14.90 -0.81
CA GLU A 93 -6.54 15.96 -0.03
C GLU A 93 -6.32 15.84 1.49
N MET A 94 -5.78 14.72 1.98
CA MET A 94 -5.45 14.53 3.40
C MET A 94 -4.29 15.43 3.82
N ASP A 95 -4.32 15.91 5.08
CA ASP A 95 -3.13 16.49 5.68
C ASP A 95 -2.09 15.40 6.02
N VAL A 96 -0.87 15.82 6.36
CA VAL A 96 0.26 14.89 6.63
C VAL A 96 -0.08 13.87 7.72
N GLN A 97 -0.78 14.28 8.79
CA GLN A 97 -1.15 13.36 9.88
C GLN A 97 -2.23 12.38 9.46
N GLN A 98 -3.24 12.84 8.76
CA GLN A 98 -4.31 11.98 8.23
C GLN A 98 -3.75 10.96 7.24
N MET A 99 -2.88 11.41 6.34
CA MET A 99 -2.22 10.56 5.35
C MET A 99 -1.34 9.49 6.01
N SER A 100 -0.58 9.87 7.04
CA SER A 100 0.24 8.97 7.82
C SER A 100 -0.58 7.87 8.52
N ASN A 101 -1.68 8.26 9.16
CA ASN A 101 -2.62 7.32 9.78
C ASN A 101 -3.24 6.38 8.74
N TYR A 102 -3.64 6.93 7.62
CA TYR A 102 -4.30 6.18 6.54
C TYR A 102 -3.37 5.15 5.89
N LEU A 103 -2.11 5.48 5.72
CA LEU A 103 -1.08 4.58 5.19
C LEU A 103 -0.53 3.59 6.24
N GLY A 104 -1.01 3.65 7.49
CA GLY A 104 -0.56 2.77 8.58
C GLY A 104 0.85 3.05 9.07
N LEU A 105 1.38 4.26 8.81
CA LEU A 105 2.75 4.67 9.15
C LEU A 105 2.90 5.19 10.58
N ASP A 106 1.83 5.24 11.38
CA ASP A 106 1.86 5.72 12.77
C ASP A 106 2.86 4.98 13.64
N SER A 107 3.05 3.69 13.41
CA SER A 107 4.03 2.88 14.13
C SER A 107 5.48 3.28 13.83
N ILE A 108 5.71 3.84 12.64
CA ILE A 108 7.01 4.34 12.20
C ILE A 108 7.24 5.78 12.69
N LEU A 109 6.18 6.60 12.72
CA LEU A 109 6.23 7.98 13.16
C LEU A 109 6.30 8.14 14.67
N ASN A 110 5.84 7.15 15.44
CA ASN A 110 5.77 7.19 16.90
C ASN A 110 6.77 6.22 17.57
N THR A 111 7.97 6.12 17.01
CA THR A 111 9.06 5.34 17.64
C THR A 111 9.65 6.10 18.84
N SER A 112 10.37 5.41 19.69
CA SER A 112 11.13 6.03 20.80
C SER A 112 12.38 6.80 20.32
N ASP A 113 12.73 6.69 19.03
CA ASP A 113 13.88 7.35 18.41
C ASP A 113 13.45 8.66 17.71
N PRO A 114 13.82 9.85 18.27
CA PRO A 114 13.44 11.12 17.68
C PRO A 114 14.01 11.35 16.27
N ALA A 115 15.17 10.76 15.93
CA ALA A 115 15.77 10.89 14.61
C ALA A 115 14.95 10.15 13.55
N LYS A 116 14.51 8.94 13.85
CA LYS A 116 13.63 8.16 12.97
C LYS A 116 12.29 8.85 12.76
N ASN A 117 11.71 9.41 13.84
CA ASN A 117 10.47 10.17 13.75
C ASN A 117 10.61 11.40 12.85
N ALA A 118 11.74 12.13 12.94
CA ALA A 118 12.02 13.30 12.10
C ALA A 118 12.15 12.92 10.62
N ILE A 119 12.83 11.82 10.31
CA ILE A 119 12.96 11.28 8.94
C ILE A 119 11.60 10.89 8.38
N ALA A 120 10.82 10.12 9.13
CA ALA A 120 9.50 9.70 8.70
C ALA A 120 8.56 10.89 8.47
N SER A 121 8.58 11.90 9.34
CA SER A 121 7.81 13.13 9.16
C SER A 121 8.24 13.90 7.90
N ALA A 122 9.55 14.02 7.64
CA ALA A 122 10.06 14.70 6.46
C ALA A 122 9.68 13.97 5.16
N LEU A 123 9.70 12.62 5.14
CA LEU A 123 9.24 11.82 4.01
C LEU A 123 7.74 12.03 3.74
N MET A 124 6.93 12.09 4.79
CA MET A 124 5.49 12.36 4.64
C MET A 124 5.21 13.78 4.14
N GLU A 125 5.99 14.78 4.60
CA GLU A 125 5.91 16.15 4.10
C GLU A 125 6.30 16.22 2.62
N GLN A 126 7.36 15.54 2.21
CA GLN A 126 7.77 15.44 0.81
C GLN A 126 6.67 14.79 -0.04
N PHE A 127 6.15 13.65 0.41
CA PHE A 127 5.06 12.97 -0.29
C PHE A 127 3.85 13.88 -0.45
N HIS A 128 3.36 14.46 0.62
CA HIS A 128 2.21 15.37 0.60
C HIS A 128 2.40 16.56 -0.35
N SER A 129 3.62 17.08 -0.45
CA SER A 129 3.91 18.26 -1.28
C SER A 129 3.91 17.99 -2.78
N CYS A 130 4.22 16.75 -3.21
CA CYS A 130 4.42 16.41 -4.62
C CYS A 130 3.49 15.31 -5.15
N PHE A 131 2.72 14.63 -4.28
CA PHE A 131 1.86 13.53 -4.71
C PHE A 131 0.84 13.98 -5.75
N ASN A 132 0.87 13.29 -6.87
CA ASN A 132 -0.12 13.44 -7.94
C ASN A 132 -0.37 12.09 -8.60
N TYR A 133 -1.50 11.95 -9.27
CA TYR A 133 -1.86 10.70 -9.95
C TYR A 133 -2.58 10.94 -11.26
N LYS A 134 -2.50 9.96 -12.14
CA LYS A 134 -3.25 9.91 -13.39
C LYS A 134 -3.63 8.47 -13.68
N ILE A 135 -4.93 8.17 -13.73
CA ILE A 135 -5.41 6.86 -14.17
C ILE A 135 -5.17 6.74 -15.68
N THR A 136 -4.57 5.63 -16.09
CA THR A 136 -4.08 5.42 -17.46
C THR A 136 -4.83 4.34 -18.20
N ASP A 137 -5.24 3.26 -17.51
CA ASP A 137 -5.96 2.15 -18.12
C ASP A 137 -6.87 1.44 -17.11
N THR A 138 -7.91 0.78 -17.60
CA THR A 138 -8.85 0.01 -16.79
C THR A 138 -9.30 -1.23 -17.54
N SER A 139 -9.14 -2.37 -16.92
CA SER A 139 -9.56 -3.67 -17.43
C SER A 139 -10.54 -4.32 -16.45
N VAL A 140 -11.68 -4.79 -16.95
CA VAL A 140 -12.69 -5.45 -16.12
C VAL A 140 -12.96 -6.85 -16.65
N SER A 141 -12.87 -7.84 -15.79
CA SER A 141 -13.14 -9.24 -16.08
C SER A 141 -14.08 -9.84 -15.02
N GLY A 142 -15.36 -9.83 -15.29
CA GLY A 142 -16.39 -10.29 -14.36
C GLY A 142 -16.43 -9.43 -13.10
N TYR A 143 -16.08 -9.99 -11.95
CA TYR A 143 -16.05 -9.31 -10.66
C TYR A 143 -14.66 -8.77 -10.28
N LEU A 144 -13.67 -8.94 -11.15
CA LEU A 144 -12.32 -8.43 -10.96
C LEU A 144 -12.05 -7.26 -11.89
N ALA A 145 -11.33 -6.29 -11.42
CA ALA A 145 -10.83 -5.19 -12.23
C ALA A 145 -9.35 -4.90 -11.90
N GLU A 146 -8.62 -4.51 -12.93
CA GLU A 146 -7.28 -3.96 -12.82
C GLU A 146 -7.33 -2.52 -13.32
N VAL A 147 -6.86 -1.58 -12.49
CA VAL A 147 -6.77 -0.17 -12.84
C VAL A 147 -5.33 0.27 -12.73
N GLN A 148 -4.80 0.78 -13.82
CA GLN A 148 -3.43 1.32 -13.88
C GLN A 148 -3.44 2.82 -13.63
N ALA A 149 -2.49 3.27 -12.82
CA ALA A 149 -2.30 4.68 -12.56
C ALA A 149 -0.81 5.05 -12.55
N ASP A 150 -0.48 6.17 -13.16
CA ASP A 150 0.80 6.82 -12.98
C ASP A 150 0.75 7.63 -11.69
N LEU A 151 1.65 7.32 -10.76
CA LEU A 151 1.79 8.00 -9.47
C LEU A 151 3.06 8.83 -9.49
N THR A 152 2.94 10.12 -9.25
CA THR A 152 4.06 11.05 -9.13
C THR A 152 4.35 11.28 -7.66
N THR A 153 5.60 11.09 -7.26
CA THR A 153 6.08 11.26 -5.89
C THR A 153 7.49 11.85 -5.88
N PHE A 154 8.09 12.03 -4.71
CA PHE A 154 9.49 12.43 -4.59
C PHE A 154 10.41 11.37 -5.20
N ASP A 155 11.56 11.81 -5.71
CA ASP A 155 12.58 10.93 -6.28
C ASP A 155 13.47 10.36 -5.18
N SER A 156 13.21 9.11 -4.78
CA SER A 156 13.96 8.40 -3.75
C SER A 156 15.41 8.13 -4.14
N ASP A 157 15.70 7.88 -5.41
CA ASP A 157 17.06 7.65 -5.90
C ASP A 157 17.91 8.92 -5.80
N SER A 158 17.32 10.08 -6.07
CA SER A 158 17.97 11.38 -5.90
C SER A 158 18.29 11.67 -4.43
N ILE A 159 17.35 11.37 -3.52
CA ILE A 159 17.56 11.51 -2.07
C ILE A 159 18.71 10.62 -1.60
N LEU A 160 18.70 9.34 -1.98
CA LEU A 160 19.74 8.39 -1.57
C LEU A 160 21.10 8.75 -2.16
N SER A 161 21.16 9.15 -3.43
CA SER A 161 22.43 9.55 -4.07
C SER A 161 23.06 10.76 -3.36
N GLN A 162 22.25 11.75 -3.01
CA GLN A 162 22.72 12.90 -2.24
C GLN A 162 23.21 12.49 -0.85
N TYR A 163 22.40 11.67 -0.15
CA TYR A 163 22.76 11.15 1.17
C TYR A 163 24.09 10.38 1.14
N GLU A 164 24.28 9.47 0.18
CA GLU A 164 25.50 8.68 0.05
C GLU A 164 26.73 9.55 -0.23
N GLU A 165 26.62 10.56 -1.07
CA GLU A 165 27.71 11.52 -1.35
C GLU A 165 28.10 12.29 -0.10
N GLU A 166 27.12 12.83 0.63
CA GLU A 166 27.37 13.59 1.87
C GLU A 166 27.92 12.69 2.98
N LEU A 167 27.38 11.47 3.13
CA LEU A 167 27.87 10.50 4.11
C LEU A 167 29.32 10.09 3.81
N ASN A 168 29.67 9.79 2.58
CA ASN A 168 31.01 9.44 2.18
C ASN A 168 32.00 10.61 2.43
N THR A 169 31.56 11.83 2.16
CA THR A 169 32.34 13.04 2.45
C THR A 169 32.59 13.18 3.94
N TYR A 170 31.58 12.99 4.79
CA TYR A 170 31.74 13.00 6.23
C TYR A 170 32.68 11.89 6.72
N LEU A 171 32.46 10.64 6.25
CA LEU A 171 33.29 9.50 6.69
C LEU A 171 34.76 9.63 6.29
N ALA A 172 35.09 10.39 5.25
CA ALA A 172 36.46 10.72 4.84
C ALA A 172 37.05 11.90 5.62
N SER A 173 36.28 12.59 6.45
CA SER A 173 36.70 13.77 7.19
C SER A 173 37.45 13.42 8.50
N ALA A 174 38.23 14.40 9.03
CA ALA A 174 38.84 14.27 10.33
C ALA A 174 37.81 14.16 11.48
N ASP A 175 36.64 14.76 11.30
CA ASP A 175 35.55 14.73 12.28
C ASP A 175 35.04 13.32 12.51
N ALA A 176 34.86 12.53 11.46
CA ALA A 176 34.41 11.14 11.55
C ALA A 176 35.42 10.23 12.31
N VAL A 177 36.71 10.58 12.27
CA VAL A 177 37.75 9.85 13.02
C VAL A 177 37.68 10.19 14.51
N ILE A 178 37.33 11.44 14.84
CA ILE A 178 37.24 11.93 16.23
C ILE A 178 35.92 11.55 16.88
N ASP A 179 34.86 11.48 16.07
CA ASP A 179 33.52 11.17 16.54
C ASP A 179 33.38 9.70 16.94
N GLY A 180 32.77 9.45 18.10
CA GLY A 180 32.43 8.12 18.55
C GLY A 180 31.19 7.59 17.75
N SER A 181 30.89 6.31 17.94
CA SER A 181 29.80 5.61 17.23
C SER A 181 28.44 6.34 17.30
N GLN A 182 28.09 6.85 18.48
CA GLN A 182 26.82 7.57 18.67
C GLN A 182 26.75 8.88 17.87
N LYS A 183 27.85 9.62 17.80
CA LYS A 183 27.89 10.85 17.01
C LYS A 183 27.82 10.56 15.51
N ARG A 184 28.52 9.53 15.03
CA ARG A 184 28.43 9.09 13.63
C ARG A 184 27.04 8.65 13.27
N TYR A 185 26.38 7.89 14.15
CA TYR A 185 24.98 7.50 13.99
C TYR A 185 24.06 8.73 13.85
N ASN A 186 24.17 9.67 14.78
CA ASN A 186 23.37 10.90 14.74
C ASN A 186 23.65 11.72 13.47
N LYS A 187 24.92 11.81 13.06
CA LYS A 187 25.30 12.55 11.84
C LYS A 187 24.75 11.90 10.57
N SER A 188 24.77 10.57 10.49
CA SER A 188 24.15 9.84 9.38
C SER A 188 22.64 10.15 9.27
N HIS A 189 21.91 10.18 10.37
CA HIS A 189 20.48 10.53 10.36
C HIS A 189 20.24 12.01 10.01
N GLU A 190 21.09 12.92 10.47
CA GLU A 190 21.03 14.34 10.10
C GLU A 190 21.21 14.52 8.59
N LEU A 191 22.23 13.87 8.00
CA LEU A 191 22.48 13.94 6.55
C LEU A 191 21.32 13.38 5.73
N LEU A 192 20.75 12.24 6.15
CA LEU A 192 19.58 11.69 5.48
C LEU A 192 18.37 12.64 5.58
N LEU A 193 18.13 13.21 6.76
CA LEU A 193 17.06 14.18 6.97
C LEU A 193 17.22 15.42 6.09
N ASP A 194 18.45 15.92 5.98
CA ASP A 194 18.77 17.07 5.13
C ASP A 194 18.58 16.74 3.65
N SER A 195 19.02 15.57 3.20
CA SER A 195 18.82 15.11 1.82
C SER A 195 17.31 14.99 1.48
N ILE A 196 16.49 14.49 2.40
CA ILE A 196 15.04 14.44 2.23
C ILE A 196 14.46 15.85 2.12
N LYS A 197 14.78 16.75 3.05
CA LYS A 197 14.23 18.11 3.11
C LYS A 197 14.64 18.98 1.94
N ASN A 198 15.85 18.77 1.42
CA ASN A 198 16.38 19.53 0.29
C ASN A 198 16.00 18.95 -1.08
N ASN A 199 15.36 17.78 -1.10
CA ASN A 199 14.95 17.19 -2.36
C ASN A 199 13.86 18.02 -3.04
N THR A 200 14.07 18.33 -4.32
CA THR A 200 13.13 19.05 -5.18
C THR A 200 12.75 18.25 -6.43
N THR A 201 13.29 17.03 -6.56
CA THR A 201 13.05 16.16 -7.70
C THR A 201 11.88 15.22 -7.45
N THR A 202 11.14 14.93 -8.50
CA THR A 202 10.02 13.99 -8.49
C THR A 202 10.21 12.91 -9.52
N THR A 203 9.64 11.74 -9.26
CA THR A 203 9.58 10.62 -10.19
C THR A 203 8.14 10.19 -10.41
N THR A 204 7.89 9.47 -11.51
CA THR A 204 6.58 8.91 -11.80
C THR A 204 6.71 7.41 -12.01
N ALA A 205 6.00 6.63 -11.23
CA ALA A 205 5.92 5.17 -11.34
C ALA A 205 4.52 4.75 -11.77
N ASN A 206 4.43 3.72 -12.60
CA ASN A 206 3.15 3.09 -12.93
C ASN A 206 2.84 2.04 -11.85
N ALA A 207 1.62 2.10 -11.30
CA ALA A 207 1.10 1.14 -10.33
C ALA A 207 -0.17 0.48 -10.87
N THR A 208 -0.34 -0.81 -10.59
CA THR A 208 -1.54 -1.57 -10.96
C THR A 208 -2.32 -1.92 -9.71
N PHE A 209 -3.55 -1.44 -9.65
CA PHE A 209 -4.46 -1.67 -8.53
C PHE A 209 -5.49 -2.73 -8.88
N HIS A 210 -5.69 -3.67 -7.97
CA HIS A 210 -6.68 -4.72 -8.11
C HIS A 210 -7.93 -4.38 -7.30
N LEU A 211 -9.08 -4.49 -7.96
CA LEU A 211 -10.37 -4.24 -7.34
C LEU A 211 -11.29 -5.44 -7.52
N THR A 212 -12.10 -5.71 -6.51
CA THR A 212 -13.11 -6.77 -6.54
C THR A 212 -14.49 -6.17 -6.30
N ASN A 213 -15.44 -6.57 -7.13
CA ASN A 213 -16.84 -6.21 -7.01
C ASN A 213 -17.53 -7.11 -5.97
N ASP A 214 -18.01 -6.53 -4.87
CA ASP A 214 -18.75 -7.23 -3.82
C ASP A 214 -20.27 -7.23 -4.02
N GLY A 215 -20.73 -6.74 -5.18
CA GLY A 215 -22.16 -6.62 -5.54
C GLY A 215 -22.75 -5.24 -5.23
N VAL A 216 -22.08 -4.44 -4.39
CA VAL A 216 -22.54 -3.11 -3.96
C VAL A 216 -21.55 -2.04 -4.36
N SER A 217 -20.26 -2.38 -4.39
CA SER A 217 -19.17 -1.46 -4.75
C SER A 217 -17.96 -2.24 -5.24
N TRP A 218 -17.03 -1.53 -5.88
CA TRP A 218 -15.69 -2.02 -6.11
C TRP A 218 -14.86 -1.78 -4.85
N LYS A 219 -14.16 -2.83 -4.41
CA LYS A 219 -13.26 -2.80 -3.24
C LYS A 219 -11.83 -2.89 -3.72
N LEU A 220 -11.01 -2.00 -3.24
CA LEU A 220 -9.59 -1.98 -3.51
C LEU A 220 -8.90 -3.06 -2.66
N GLU A 221 -8.14 -3.95 -3.32
CA GLU A 221 -7.38 -5.01 -2.66
C GLU A 221 -5.92 -4.57 -2.53
N ASP A 222 -5.34 -4.77 -1.35
CA ASP A 222 -3.89 -4.61 -1.04
C ASP A 222 -3.24 -3.31 -1.58
N ALA A 223 -4.00 -2.21 -1.57
CA ALA A 223 -3.53 -0.92 -2.06
C ALA A 223 -2.30 -0.40 -1.31
N GLY A 224 -2.10 -0.81 -0.07
CA GLY A 224 -0.98 -0.36 0.76
C GLY A 224 0.37 -0.80 0.20
N THR A 225 0.49 -2.02 -0.30
CA THR A 225 1.73 -2.53 -0.89
C THR A 225 2.06 -1.82 -2.21
N GLU A 226 1.08 -1.70 -3.10
CA GLU A 226 1.27 -1.02 -4.39
C GLU A 226 1.60 0.46 -4.21
N LEU A 227 0.90 1.15 -3.33
CA LEU A 227 1.20 2.54 -2.96
C LEU A 227 2.58 2.67 -2.31
N GLY A 228 2.90 1.80 -1.35
CA GLY A 228 4.18 1.81 -0.65
C GLY A 228 5.35 1.68 -1.61
N ASN A 229 5.30 0.71 -2.52
CA ASN A 229 6.32 0.50 -3.54
C ASN A 229 6.45 1.68 -4.51
N ALA A 230 5.32 2.23 -4.95
CA ALA A 230 5.31 3.35 -5.88
C ALA A 230 5.74 4.67 -5.23
N ILE A 231 5.43 4.89 -3.95
CA ILE A 231 5.74 6.13 -3.22
C ILE A 231 7.18 6.15 -2.73
N PHE A 232 7.61 5.09 -2.06
CA PHE A 232 8.89 5.06 -1.35
C PHE A 232 10.03 4.44 -2.16
N GLY A 233 9.71 3.71 -3.24
CA GLY A 233 10.69 3.14 -4.14
C GLY A 233 11.83 2.42 -3.43
N THR A 234 13.06 2.81 -3.74
CA THR A 234 14.29 2.22 -3.18
C THR A 234 14.53 2.52 -1.70
N LEU A 235 13.87 3.54 -1.12
CA LEU A 235 13.98 3.84 0.32
C LEU A 235 13.47 2.70 1.21
N THR A 236 12.57 1.87 0.71
CA THR A 236 12.08 0.69 1.45
C THR A 236 13.10 -0.44 1.53
N ALA A 237 14.10 -0.43 0.64
CA ALA A 237 15.10 -1.48 0.48
C ALA A 237 16.45 -1.15 1.13
N SER A 238 16.66 0.09 1.59
CA SER A 238 17.94 0.51 2.19
C SER A 238 17.92 0.31 3.70
N PRO A 239 18.58 -0.72 4.25
CA PRO A 239 18.86 -0.74 5.67
C PRO A 239 19.85 0.39 5.97
N VAL A 240 19.55 1.21 6.97
CA VAL A 240 20.61 2.00 7.64
C VAL A 240 21.70 1.01 8.03
N PRO A 241 22.97 1.22 7.65
CA PRO A 241 24.02 0.24 7.93
C PRO A 241 24.04 -0.14 9.40
N GLU A 242 23.83 -1.42 9.71
CA GLU A 242 23.89 -1.98 11.08
C GLU A 242 25.31 -1.85 11.68
N ASP A 243 26.32 -1.60 10.85
CA ASP A 243 27.72 -1.44 11.27
C ASP A 243 28.00 -0.20 12.14
N ALA A 244 26.98 0.65 12.40
CA ALA A 244 27.10 1.74 13.37
C ALA A 244 26.71 1.34 14.80
N ALA A 245 26.10 0.19 15.01
CA ALA A 245 25.86 -0.37 16.34
C ALA A 245 27.13 -1.09 16.79
N GLY A 246 28.00 -0.34 17.48
CA GLY A 246 29.25 -0.85 18.01
C GLY A 246 29.03 -2.04 18.92
N ASP A 247 29.87 -3.01 18.72
CA ASP A 247 30.14 -4.21 19.51
C ASP A 247 30.35 -3.83 20.99
N GLU A 248 29.29 -3.73 21.80
CA GLU A 248 29.35 -3.61 23.25
C GLU A 248 29.40 -5.01 23.89
N ASN A 249 30.34 -5.85 23.47
CA ASN A 249 30.69 -7.08 24.18
C ASN A 249 32.23 -7.26 24.21
N ALA A 250 32.94 -6.25 24.68
CA ALA A 250 34.29 -6.47 25.19
C ALA A 250 34.20 -6.83 26.68
N SER A 251 34.20 -8.12 26.91
CA SER A 251 34.32 -8.77 28.20
C SER A 251 35.35 -8.14 29.10
N ASP A 252 34.92 -7.63 30.22
CA ASP A 252 35.76 -7.52 31.42
C ASP A 252 35.85 -8.91 32.06
N SER A 253 36.88 -9.64 31.70
CA SER A 253 37.37 -10.76 32.49
C SER A 253 38.58 -10.29 33.28
N ASP A 254 38.32 -9.70 34.43
CA ASP A 254 39.38 -9.51 35.44
C ASP A 254 39.49 -10.78 36.26
N ASP A 255 40.70 -11.31 36.15
CA ASP A 255 41.32 -12.28 37.06
C ASP A 255 41.25 -11.75 38.52
N ASN A 256 40.85 -12.61 39.43
CA ASN A 256 41.40 -12.59 40.78
C ASN A 256 41.52 -14.01 41.37
N GLU A 257 42.71 -14.24 41.83
CA GLU A 257 43.23 -15.39 42.58
C GLU A 257 42.31 -15.97 43.65
#